data_46e5671f3b015ed2f466047a0b3e4955
#
_entry.id   46e5671f3b015ed2f466047a0b3e4955
#
_cell.length_a   1.000
_cell.length_b   1.000
_cell.length_c   1.000
_cell.angle_alpha   90.00
_cell.angle_beta   90.00
_cell.angle_gamma   90.00
#
_symmetry.space_group_name_H-M   'P 1'
#
loop_
_entity.id
_entity.type
_entity.pdbx_description
1 polymer ?
#
loop_
_entity_poly.entity_id
_entity_poly.type
_entity_poly.pdbx_seq_one_letter_code
_entity_poly.pdbx_strand_id
1 'polypeptide(L)'
;MKIVQVIPDYNLGGIQKAGCVLAARMAQIGHEAVVVGHGTGPRYRSDTPSRLRHVSLPDFLPETVLTSIGEVNPDVVHIHTNVYQEPLVRLLHERFAAGGALVISTPVFGRPPVDRAILKQTRTCCVGEYTFYRLCRWLRVTGDWAIGHGISYVPLTPFEPPLNNLSADKAATQRLAFGVPPEAFVVGRIGRDTGSKWSASHEGMINDLLTRLPRACWLSVGFPESRGRSRLLECWPGRFIDFPETADYEFLIKALSCMDVCLFFSPHGECFASSICEAICAGVPTIAGCTPVNDNGQTEQVLDGVTGFLVAGPQQALGKLADLEHDPARLSALKVSAKAYGQNRWHVDRVCDDLLSLYKWYLDDRHQNPPYVDLMREEHHAFAHTYKRRTLSLMSLGPFDRIRWFFLLNAVETWYLFKVGRFLKVLREKARR
;
A
#
# COMPACT_ATOMS: atom_id res chain seq x y z
N MET A 1 -12.82 -23.20 -6.08
CA MET A 1 -13.45 -22.54 -4.92
C MET A 1 -14.37 -21.44 -5.40
N LYS A 2 -15.44 -21.19 -4.63
CA LYS A 2 -16.28 -19.99 -4.75
C LYS A 2 -15.80 -18.97 -3.74
N ILE A 3 -15.31 -17.84 -4.21
CA ILE A 3 -14.64 -16.84 -3.38
C ILE A 3 -15.38 -15.52 -3.48
N VAL A 4 -15.81 -14.98 -2.34
CA VAL A 4 -16.43 -13.67 -2.25
C VAL A 4 -15.43 -12.68 -1.66
N GLN A 5 -15.14 -11.60 -2.41
CA GLN A 5 -14.36 -10.45 -1.94
C GLN A 5 -15.33 -9.33 -1.57
N VAL A 6 -15.39 -8.97 -0.31
CA VAL A 6 -16.23 -7.88 0.20
C VAL A 6 -15.37 -6.63 0.33
N ILE A 7 -15.67 -5.59 -0.43
CA ILE A 7 -14.98 -4.29 -0.42
C ILE A 7 -15.94 -3.20 0.09
N PRO A 8 -15.46 -2.12 0.70
CA PRO A 8 -16.35 -1.09 1.25
C PRO A 8 -17.24 -0.45 0.18
N ASP A 9 -16.62 -0.11 -0.94
CA ASP A 9 -17.25 0.56 -2.07
C ASP A 9 -16.42 0.35 -3.34
N TYR A 10 -16.93 0.81 -4.49
CA TYR A 10 -16.23 0.79 -5.76
C TYR A 10 -15.50 2.09 -6.11
N ASN A 11 -15.23 2.95 -5.12
CA ASN A 11 -14.49 4.19 -5.32
C ASN A 11 -12.98 3.94 -5.50
N LEU A 12 -12.25 5.03 -5.82
CA LEU A 12 -10.79 4.97 -5.97
C LEU A 12 -10.10 4.72 -4.63
N GLY A 13 -9.37 3.62 -4.54
CA GLY A 13 -8.61 3.28 -3.35
C GLY A 13 -7.80 1.98 -3.50
N GLY A 14 -6.71 1.85 -2.76
CA GLY A 14 -5.84 0.67 -2.85
C GLY A 14 -6.54 -0.63 -2.44
N ILE A 15 -7.42 -0.57 -1.44
CA ILE A 15 -8.15 -1.75 -0.94
C ILE A 15 -9.23 -2.21 -1.94
N GLN A 16 -9.94 -1.27 -2.54
CA GLN A 16 -10.95 -1.52 -3.56
C GLN A 16 -10.31 -2.15 -4.80
N LYS A 17 -9.21 -1.55 -5.26
CA LYS A 17 -8.42 -2.09 -6.37
C LYS A 17 -7.93 -3.51 -6.06
N ALA A 18 -7.35 -3.74 -4.89
CA ALA A 18 -6.83 -5.04 -4.50
C ALA A 18 -7.91 -6.13 -4.56
N GLY A 19 -9.09 -5.89 -3.97
CA GLY A 19 -10.20 -6.84 -4.00
C GLY A 19 -10.68 -7.15 -5.42
N CYS A 20 -10.82 -6.13 -6.28
CA CYS A 20 -11.25 -6.32 -7.67
C CYS A 20 -10.20 -7.06 -8.52
N VAL A 21 -8.93 -6.67 -8.44
CA VAL A 21 -7.83 -7.27 -9.23
C VAL A 21 -7.59 -8.72 -8.84
N LEU A 22 -7.59 -9.03 -7.54
CA LEU A 22 -7.44 -10.40 -7.04
C LEU A 22 -8.62 -11.28 -7.45
N ALA A 23 -9.86 -10.79 -7.32
CA ALA A 23 -11.03 -11.52 -7.76
C ALA A 23 -10.99 -11.82 -9.28
N ALA A 24 -10.58 -10.84 -10.09
CA ALA A 24 -10.43 -11.02 -11.52
C ALA A 24 -9.37 -12.09 -11.85
N ARG A 25 -8.21 -12.06 -11.16
CA ARG A 25 -7.17 -13.07 -11.36
C ARG A 25 -7.62 -14.46 -10.91
N MET A 26 -8.29 -14.58 -9.77
CA MET A 26 -8.88 -15.85 -9.31
C MET A 26 -9.87 -16.42 -10.33
N ALA A 27 -10.70 -15.58 -10.93
CA ALA A 27 -11.64 -15.99 -11.97
C ALA A 27 -10.92 -16.48 -13.25
N GLN A 28 -9.83 -15.82 -13.67
CA GLN A 28 -9.02 -16.22 -14.81
C GLN A 28 -8.39 -17.60 -14.64
N ILE A 29 -7.95 -17.95 -13.43
CA ILE A 29 -7.34 -19.24 -13.13
C ILE A 29 -8.35 -20.33 -12.72
N GLY A 30 -9.65 -20.07 -12.93
CA GLY A 30 -10.69 -21.09 -12.86
C GLY A 30 -11.52 -21.12 -11.58
N HIS A 31 -11.35 -20.18 -10.64
CA HIS A 31 -12.23 -20.04 -9.49
C HIS A 31 -13.51 -19.28 -9.87
N GLU A 32 -14.59 -19.49 -9.14
CA GLU A 32 -15.78 -18.64 -9.19
C GLU A 32 -15.55 -17.47 -8.22
N ALA A 33 -15.51 -16.24 -8.72
CA ALA A 33 -15.22 -15.06 -7.91
C ALA A 33 -16.37 -14.07 -7.94
N VAL A 34 -16.71 -13.53 -6.77
CA VAL A 34 -17.74 -12.48 -6.62
C VAL A 34 -17.14 -11.32 -5.85
N VAL A 35 -17.28 -10.10 -6.37
CA VAL A 35 -16.95 -8.88 -5.63
C VAL A 35 -18.25 -8.22 -5.19
N VAL A 36 -18.35 -7.94 -3.90
CA VAL A 36 -19.50 -7.27 -3.29
C VAL A 36 -19.06 -5.96 -2.71
N GLY A 37 -19.69 -4.85 -3.09
CA GLY A 37 -19.34 -3.53 -2.60
C GLY A 37 -20.44 -2.49 -2.83
N HIS A 38 -20.38 -1.37 -2.11
CA HIS A 38 -21.32 -0.27 -2.27
C HIS A 38 -21.02 0.57 -3.52
N GLY A 39 -22.05 1.06 -4.23
CA GLY A 39 -21.94 2.00 -5.34
C GLY A 39 -22.02 1.39 -6.73
N THR A 40 -21.63 2.14 -7.76
CA THR A 40 -21.98 1.92 -9.16
C THR A 40 -21.09 0.97 -9.95
N GLY A 41 -20.31 0.12 -9.30
CA GLY A 41 -19.54 -0.95 -9.96
C GLY A 41 -18.07 -0.63 -10.23
N PRO A 42 -17.31 -1.60 -10.73
CA PRO A 42 -15.85 -1.55 -10.74
C PRO A 42 -15.30 -0.51 -11.71
N ARG A 43 -14.40 0.32 -11.23
CA ARG A 43 -13.67 1.31 -12.03
C ARG A 43 -12.30 0.81 -12.48
N TYR A 44 -11.96 -0.46 -12.20
CA TYR A 44 -10.59 -0.96 -12.28
C TYR A 44 -10.30 -1.86 -13.49
N ARG A 45 -11.31 -2.29 -14.28
CA ARG A 45 -11.11 -3.10 -15.50
C ARG A 45 -12.24 -2.99 -16.52
N SER A 46 -11.86 -3.02 -17.80
CA SER A 46 -12.78 -3.15 -18.93
C SER A 46 -13.14 -4.62 -19.26
N ASP A 47 -12.22 -5.56 -18.99
CA ASP A 47 -12.39 -6.98 -19.35
C ASP A 47 -12.72 -7.81 -18.11
N THR A 48 -13.96 -8.23 -18.04
CA THR A 48 -14.45 -9.05 -16.93
C THR A 48 -14.42 -10.52 -17.33
N PRO A 49 -13.62 -11.39 -16.65
CA PRO A 49 -13.65 -12.82 -16.90
C PRO A 49 -15.06 -13.39 -16.68
N SER A 50 -15.46 -14.39 -17.46
CA SER A 50 -16.81 -14.99 -17.40
C SER A 50 -17.18 -15.57 -16.01
N ARG A 51 -16.17 -15.90 -15.20
CA ARG A 51 -16.36 -16.44 -13.82
C ARG A 51 -16.30 -15.35 -12.73
N LEU A 52 -16.21 -14.07 -13.11
CA LEU A 52 -16.24 -12.94 -12.19
C LEU A 52 -17.62 -12.27 -12.24
N ARG A 53 -18.22 -12.11 -11.07
CA ARG A 53 -19.46 -11.35 -10.90
C ARG A 53 -19.23 -10.17 -9.95
N HIS A 54 -19.78 -9.01 -10.30
CA HIS A 54 -19.82 -7.84 -9.43
C HIS A 54 -21.22 -7.61 -8.91
N VAL A 55 -21.34 -7.35 -7.61
CA VAL A 55 -22.61 -7.05 -6.93
C VAL A 55 -22.50 -5.66 -6.31
N SER A 56 -23.28 -4.73 -6.82
CA SER A 56 -23.39 -3.37 -6.28
C SER A 56 -24.49 -3.32 -5.22
N LEU A 57 -24.12 -2.83 -4.03
CA LEU A 57 -25.04 -2.68 -2.91
C LEU A 57 -25.58 -1.25 -2.81
N PRO A 58 -26.82 -1.05 -2.37
CA PRO A 58 -27.37 0.28 -2.09
C PRO A 58 -26.69 0.95 -0.88
N ASP A 59 -26.24 0.14 0.07
CA ASP A 59 -25.50 0.55 1.28
C ASP A 59 -24.51 -0.53 1.70
N PHE A 60 -23.70 -0.26 2.72
CA PHE A 60 -22.74 -1.22 3.28
C PHE A 60 -23.15 -1.65 4.70
N LEU A 61 -24.43 -1.92 4.89
CA LEU A 61 -24.94 -2.47 6.16
C LEU A 61 -24.70 -3.99 6.23
N PRO A 62 -24.44 -4.56 7.41
CA PRO A 62 -24.15 -5.99 7.57
C PRO A 62 -25.22 -6.91 6.97
N GLU A 63 -26.48 -6.59 7.14
CA GLU A 63 -27.62 -7.38 6.62
C GLU A 63 -27.71 -7.32 5.09
N THR A 64 -27.44 -6.16 4.50
CA THR A 64 -27.41 -5.99 3.03
C THR A 64 -26.28 -6.82 2.41
N VAL A 65 -25.10 -6.78 3.03
CA VAL A 65 -23.96 -7.60 2.61
C VAL A 65 -24.29 -9.09 2.75
N LEU A 66 -24.82 -9.51 3.90
CA LEU A 66 -25.20 -10.90 4.18
C LEU A 66 -26.20 -11.44 3.15
N THR A 67 -27.26 -10.70 2.87
CA THR A 67 -28.30 -11.10 1.91
C THR A 67 -27.68 -11.30 0.52
N SER A 68 -26.84 -10.38 0.09
CA SER A 68 -26.19 -10.44 -1.25
C SER A 68 -25.21 -11.59 -1.40
N ILE A 69 -24.59 -12.04 -0.33
CA ILE A 69 -23.68 -13.21 -0.32
C ILE A 69 -24.46 -14.51 -0.19
N GLY A 70 -25.60 -14.50 0.50
CA GLY A 70 -26.38 -15.70 0.84
C GLY A 70 -26.75 -16.60 -0.34
N GLU A 71 -26.91 -16.01 -1.53
CA GLU A 71 -27.19 -16.73 -2.77
C GLU A 71 -25.96 -17.43 -3.39
N VAL A 72 -24.75 -17.06 -2.97
CA VAL A 72 -23.49 -17.56 -3.59
C VAL A 72 -23.08 -18.93 -3.05
N ASN A 73 -23.40 -19.24 -1.79
CA ASN A 73 -22.88 -20.40 -1.05
C ASN A 73 -21.34 -20.51 -1.16
N PRO A 74 -20.57 -19.54 -0.58
CA PRO A 74 -19.14 -19.42 -0.78
C PRO A 74 -18.34 -20.46 0.02
N ASP A 75 -17.16 -20.84 -0.52
CA ASP A 75 -16.11 -21.53 0.24
C ASP A 75 -15.31 -20.53 1.09
N VAL A 76 -15.16 -19.28 0.58
CA VAL A 76 -14.39 -18.22 1.22
C VAL A 76 -15.13 -16.90 1.14
N VAL A 77 -15.24 -16.19 2.27
CA VAL A 77 -15.67 -14.79 2.36
C VAL A 77 -14.51 -13.96 2.90
N HIS A 78 -13.90 -13.13 2.05
CA HIS A 78 -12.81 -12.25 2.42
C HIS A 78 -13.26 -10.80 2.47
N ILE A 79 -13.19 -10.19 3.67
CA ILE A 79 -13.69 -8.85 3.95
C ILE A 79 -12.52 -7.87 3.99
N HIS A 80 -12.52 -6.90 3.09
CA HIS A 80 -11.52 -5.84 3.03
C HIS A 80 -12.10 -4.53 3.56
N THR A 81 -11.58 -4.02 4.66
CA THR A 81 -12.08 -2.77 5.27
C THR A 81 -10.94 -1.98 5.91
N ASN A 82 -11.16 -0.69 6.14
CA ASN A 82 -10.17 0.17 6.78
C ASN A 82 -9.86 -0.27 8.23
N VAL A 83 -10.91 -0.69 8.96
CA VAL A 83 -10.83 -1.18 10.33
C VAL A 83 -11.71 -2.42 10.45
N TYR A 84 -11.58 -3.19 11.54
CA TYR A 84 -12.49 -4.29 11.81
C TYR A 84 -13.94 -3.81 11.81
N GLN A 85 -14.76 -4.44 10.97
CA GLN A 85 -16.20 -4.31 10.94
C GLN A 85 -16.80 -5.44 11.78
N GLU A 86 -16.66 -5.35 13.11
CA GLU A 86 -17.01 -6.45 14.02
C GLU A 86 -18.45 -6.97 13.85
N PRO A 87 -19.48 -6.12 13.68
CA PRO A 87 -20.85 -6.60 13.44
C PRO A 87 -20.95 -7.41 12.15
N LEU A 88 -20.35 -6.93 11.04
CA LEU A 88 -20.36 -7.63 9.76
C LEU A 88 -19.59 -8.96 9.85
N VAL A 89 -18.40 -8.94 10.44
CA VAL A 89 -17.56 -10.13 10.57
C VAL A 89 -18.25 -11.21 11.40
N ARG A 90 -18.90 -10.85 12.52
CA ARG A 90 -19.69 -11.78 13.35
C ARG A 90 -20.84 -12.40 12.56
N LEU A 91 -21.64 -11.56 11.92
CA LEU A 91 -22.81 -11.99 11.16
C LEU A 91 -22.42 -12.97 10.04
N LEU A 92 -21.35 -12.67 9.31
CA LEU A 92 -20.86 -13.55 8.25
C LEU A 92 -20.27 -14.84 8.82
N HIS A 93 -19.57 -14.79 9.95
CA HIS A 93 -19.07 -15.99 10.61
C HIS A 93 -20.21 -16.89 11.09
N GLU A 94 -21.20 -16.36 11.80
CA GLU A 94 -22.38 -17.10 12.27
C GLU A 94 -23.14 -17.74 11.11
N ARG A 95 -23.25 -17.05 9.98
CA ARG A 95 -24.00 -17.55 8.80
C ARG A 95 -23.27 -18.61 8.00
N PHE A 96 -21.96 -18.45 7.78
CA PHE A 96 -21.21 -19.25 6.78
C PHE A 96 -20.21 -20.24 7.39
N ALA A 97 -19.64 -19.96 8.57
CA ALA A 97 -18.63 -20.84 9.16
C ALA A 97 -19.22 -22.20 9.61
N ALA A 98 -20.47 -22.22 10.04
CA ALA A 98 -21.18 -23.49 10.36
C ALA A 98 -21.30 -24.41 9.14
N GLY A 99 -21.34 -23.86 7.92
CA GLY A 99 -21.31 -24.59 6.65
C GLY A 99 -19.91 -24.94 6.15
N GLY A 100 -18.87 -24.66 6.92
CA GLY A 100 -17.45 -24.94 6.55
C GLY A 100 -16.79 -23.83 5.74
N ALA A 101 -17.45 -22.70 5.48
CA ALA A 101 -16.85 -21.59 4.76
C ALA A 101 -15.82 -20.83 5.62
N LEU A 102 -14.69 -20.45 5.02
CA LEU A 102 -13.70 -19.60 5.63
C LEU A 102 -14.17 -18.13 5.63
N VAL A 103 -14.26 -17.51 6.80
CA VAL A 103 -14.44 -16.07 6.94
C VAL A 103 -13.12 -15.44 7.37
N ILE A 104 -12.58 -14.56 6.52
CA ILE A 104 -11.30 -13.87 6.74
C ILE A 104 -11.49 -12.37 6.62
N SER A 105 -10.83 -11.60 7.47
CA SER A 105 -10.91 -10.13 7.49
C SER A 105 -9.54 -9.50 7.26
N THR A 106 -9.50 -8.51 6.37
CA THR A 106 -8.35 -7.63 6.18
C THR A 106 -8.65 -6.24 6.69
N PRO A 107 -8.33 -5.93 7.96
CA PRO A 107 -8.36 -4.57 8.47
C PRO A 107 -7.10 -3.83 8.00
N VAL A 108 -7.21 -3.00 6.96
CA VAL A 108 -6.05 -2.36 6.28
C VAL A 108 -5.12 -1.62 7.23
N PHE A 109 -5.67 -0.95 8.24
CA PHE A 109 -4.85 -0.26 9.24
C PHE A 109 -4.23 -1.22 10.29
N GLY A 110 -4.46 -2.53 10.22
CA GLY A 110 -3.92 -3.50 11.17
C GLY A 110 -4.21 -3.14 12.64
N ARG A 111 -5.37 -2.50 12.91
CA ARG A 111 -5.78 -2.16 14.27
C ARG A 111 -6.47 -3.35 14.92
N PRO A 112 -6.22 -3.61 16.21
CA PRO A 112 -6.92 -4.70 16.89
C PRO A 112 -8.42 -4.40 16.96
N PRO A 113 -9.28 -5.45 16.95
CA PRO A 113 -10.69 -5.28 17.21
C PRO A 113 -10.94 -4.81 18.65
N VAL A 114 -12.10 -4.21 18.90
CA VAL A 114 -12.53 -3.80 20.26
C VAL A 114 -12.75 -5.05 21.11
N ASP A 115 -13.51 -6.01 20.57
CA ASP A 115 -13.67 -7.32 21.18
C ASP A 115 -12.64 -8.31 20.61
N ARG A 116 -11.63 -8.62 21.41
CA ARG A 116 -10.56 -9.56 21.02
C ARG A 116 -11.05 -11.01 20.84
N ALA A 117 -12.21 -11.37 21.36
CA ALA A 117 -12.75 -12.71 21.17
C ALA A 117 -13.02 -13.02 19.69
N ILE A 118 -13.28 -12.01 18.89
CA ILE A 118 -13.49 -12.17 17.44
C ILE A 118 -12.26 -12.77 16.71
N LEU A 119 -11.04 -12.52 17.22
CA LEU A 119 -9.80 -13.09 16.66
C LEU A 119 -9.71 -14.61 16.80
N LYS A 120 -10.49 -15.21 17.71
CA LYS A 120 -10.58 -16.67 17.87
C LYS A 120 -11.59 -17.29 16.91
N GLN A 121 -12.57 -16.50 16.49
CA GLN A 121 -13.68 -16.96 15.63
C GLN A 121 -13.35 -16.79 14.15
N THR A 122 -12.66 -15.71 13.77
CA THR A 122 -12.37 -15.37 12.39
C THR A 122 -10.87 -15.36 12.11
N ARG A 123 -10.50 -15.43 10.85
CA ARG A 123 -9.12 -15.28 10.41
C ARG A 123 -8.82 -13.83 10.05
N THR A 124 -7.60 -13.39 10.33
CA THR A 124 -7.14 -12.03 10.01
C THR A 124 -5.98 -12.09 9.06
N CYS A 125 -6.07 -11.34 7.94
CA CYS A 125 -4.98 -11.17 7.00
C CYS A 125 -4.58 -9.69 6.96
N CYS A 126 -3.42 -9.33 7.48
CA CYS A 126 -2.88 -7.98 7.37
C CYS A 126 -2.42 -7.68 5.94
N VAL A 127 -2.43 -6.39 5.54
CA VAL A 127 -2.06 -5.96 4.18
C VAL A 127 -0.56 -6.00 3.91
N GLY A 128 0.26 -6.25 4.92
CA GLY A 128 1.71 -6.32 4.81
C GLY A 128 2.34 -6.63 6.16
N GLU A 129 3.65 -6.77 6.12
CA GLU A 129 4.49 -7.19 7.23
C GLU A 129 4.51 -6.16 8.36
N TYR A 130 4.59 -4.86 8.02
CA TYR A 130 4.54 -3.79 9.02
C TYR A 130 3.22 -3.79 9.79
N THR A 131 2.09 -3.97 9.12
CA THR A 131 0.78 -3.99 9.78
C THR A 131 0.60 -5.23 10.65
N PHE A 132 1.12 -6.38 10.22
CA PHE A 132 1.18 -7.60 11.02
C PHE A 132 2.08 -7.43 12.25
N TYR A 133 3.31 -6.95 12.09
CA TYR A 133 4.23 -6.64 13.18
C TYR A 133 3.58 -5.74 14.22
N ARG A 134 2.97 -4.63 13.77
CA ARG A 134 2.28 -3.68 14.64
C ARG A 134 1.09 -4.30 15.37
N LEU A 135 0.29 -5.11 14.69
CA LEU A 135 -0.84 -5.81 15.31
C LEU A 135 -0.36 -6.76 16.40
N CYS A 136 0.69 -7.55 16.17
CA CYS A 136 1.30 -8.40 17.18
C CYS A 136 1.76 -7.61 18.41
N ARG A 137 2.42 -6.46 18.20
CA ARG A 137 2.86 -5.57 19.28
C ARG A 137 1.67 -5.01 20.09
N TRP A 138 0.61 -4.60 19.42
CA TRP A 138 -0.59 -4.09 20.09
C TRP A 138 -1.39 -5.16 20.84
N LEU A 139 -1.38 -6.38 20.33
CA LEU A 139 -1.96 -7.54 21.01
C LEU A 139 -1.07 -8.09 22.13
N ARG A 140 0.21 -7.72 22.15
CA ARG A 140 1.27 -8.24 23.06
C ARG A 140 1.50 -9.74 22.86
N VAL A 141 1.60 -10.16 21.60
CA VAL A 141 1.86 -11.56 21.22
C VAL A 141 3.09 -11.64 20.31
N THR A 142 3.65 -12.83 20.18
CA THR A 142 4.69 -13.11 19.18
C THR A 142 4.08 -13.34 17.80
N GLY A 143 4.89 -13.21 16.73
CA GLY A 143 4.45 -13.53 15.37
C GLY A 143 4.02 -14.99 15.23
N ASP A 144 4.77 -15.92 15.81
CA ASP A 144 4.44 -17.34 15.78
C ASP A 144 3.11 -17.65 16.46
N TRP A 145 2.87 -17.03 17.61
CA TRP A 145 1.59 -17.16 18.29
C TRP A 145 0.45 -16.62 17.39
N ALA A 146 0.63 -15.44 16.80
CA ALA A 146 -0.35 -14.81 15.94
C ALA A 146 -0.69 -15.70 14.74
N ILE A 147 0.32 -16.22 14.04
CA ILE A 147 0.16 -17.13 12.90
C ILE A 147 -0.56 -18.39 13.33
N GLY A 148 -0.17 -19.01 14.44
CA GLY A 148 -0.82 -20.19 15.01
C GLY A 148 -2.29 -19.96 15.39
N HIS A 149 -2.70 -18.72 15.62
CA HIS A 149 -4.07 -18.34 15.97
C HIS A 149 -4.84 -17.69 14.80
N GLY A 150 -4.35 -17.82 13.57
CA GLY A 150 -5.06 -17.39 12.37
C GLY A 150 -4.94 -15.92 12.03
N ILE A 151 -3.88 -15.27 12.52
CA ILE A 151 -3.47 -13.93 12.09
C ILE A 151 -2.27 -14.08 11.17
N SER A 152 -2.39 -13.58 9.96
CA SER A 152 -1.40 -13.68 8.88
C SER A 152 -1.22 -12.34 8.18
N TYR A 153 -0.39 -12.30 7.16
CA TYR A 153 -0.36 -11.19 6.21
C TYR A 153 -0.09 -11.69 4.80
N VAL A 154 -0.57 -10.93 3.83
CA VAL A 154 -0.21 -11.03 2.41
C VAL A 154 -0.06 -9.61 1.91
N PRO A 155 0.97 -9.28 1.13
CA PRO A 155 1.11 -7.95 0.53
C PRO A 155 -0.03 -7.69 -0.46
N LEU A 156 -1.19 -7.25 0.03
CA LEU A 156 -2.42 -7.11 -0.74
C LEU A 156 -2.41 -5.86 -1.65
N THR A 157 -1.37 -5.74 -2.47
CA THR A 157 -1.31 -4.74 -3.54
C THR A 157 -0.86 -5.45 -4.81
N PRO A 158 -1.76 -6.17 -5.47
CA PRO A 158 -1.43 -6.87 -6.70
C PRO A 158 -1.12 -5.85 -7.79
N PHE A 159 0.07 -5.98 -8.39
CA PHE A 159 0.48 -5.24 -9.55
C PHE A 159 0.23 -6.07 -10.81
N GLU A 160 -0.56 -5.53 -11.73
CA GLU A 160 -0.68 -6.08 -13.06
C GLU A 160 0.25 -5.30 -14.00
N PRO A 161 1.27 -5.95 -14.59
CA PRO A 161 2.06 -5.29 -15.59
C PRO A 161 1.17 -4.94 -16.79
N PRO A 162 1.40 -3.77 -17.42
CA PRO A 162 0.72 -3.47 -18.69
C PRO A 162 1.10 -4.52 -19.72
N LEU A 163 0.13 -4.90 -20.57
CA LEU A 163 0.30 -5.92 -21.62
C LEU A 163 1.43 -5.63 -22.61
N ASN A 164 1.92 -4.38 -22.65
CA ASN A 164 3.01 -3.96 -23.51
C ASN A 164 4.24 -3.56 -22.69
N ASN A 165 5.29 -4.36 -22.72
CA ASN A 165 6.62 -3.94 -22.23
C ASN A 165 7.07 -2.70 -23.02
N LEU A 166 7.23 -1.56 -22.30
CA LEU A 166 7.74 -0.34 -22.91
C LEU A 166 9.24 -0.55 -23.24
N SER A 167 9.57 -0.56 -24.54
CA SER A 167 10.96 -0.47 -24.99
C SER A 167 11.53 0.94 -24.72
N ALA A 168 12.85 1.11 -24.73
CA ALA A 168 13.49 2.42 -24.52
C ALA A 168 12.97 3.49 -25.48
N ASP A 169 12.73 3.15 -26.75
CA ASP A 169 12.20 4.08 -27.76
C ASP A 169 10.76 4.50 -27.42
N LYS A 170 9.95 3.58 -26.89
CA LYS A 170 8.61 3.90 -26.40
C LYS A 170 8.67 4.79 -25.17
N ALA A 171 9.66 4.66 -24.30
CA ALA A 171 9.82 5.52 -23.14
C ALA A 171 10.12 6.98 -23.52
N ALA A 172 10.99 7.21 -24.52
CA ALA A 172 11.28 8.54 -25.02
C ALA A 172 10.04 9.20 -25.67
N THR A 173 9.33 8.46 -26.52
CA THR A 173 8.07 8.91 -27.13
C THR A 173 7.02 9.23 -26.05
N GLN A 174 6.94 8.39 -25.01
CA GLN A 174 6.02 8.59 -23.89
C GLN A 174 6.35 9.87 -23.11
N ARG A 175 7.64 10.14 -22.84
CA ARG A 175 8.07 11.39 -22.19
C ARG A 175 7.61 12.62 -22.97
N LEU A 176 7.81 12.63 -24.29
CA LEU A 176 7.35 13.73 -25.13
C LEU A 176 5.83 13.92 -25.07
N ALA A 177 5.06 12.82 -25.09
CA ALA A 177 3.60 12.87 -24.97
C ALA A 177 3.12 13.44 -23.61
N PHE A 178 3.93 13.29 -22.56
CA PHE A 178 3.67 13.89 -21.24
C PHE A 178 4.27 15.28 -21.06
N GLY A 179 4.87 15.87 -22.11
CA GLY A 179 5.52 17.18 -22.05
C GLY A 179 6.84 17.18 -21.27
N VAL A 180 7.44 16.01 -21.09
CA VAL A 180 8.72 15.83 -20.38
C VAL A 180 9.87 15.98 -21.37
N PRO A 181 10.85 16.87 -21.11
CA PRO A 181 12.05 16.93 -21.94
C PRO A 181 12.81 15.60 -21.96
N PRO A 182 13.30 15.13 -23.11
CA PRO A 182 13.95 13.80 -23.23
C PRO A 182 15.12 13.57 -22.26
N GLU A 183 15.94 14.61 -22.07
CA GLU A 183 17.15 14.56 -21.22
C GLU A 183 16.87 14.86 -19.76
N ALA A 184 15.62 15.14 -19.37
CA ALA A 184 15.29 15.51 -18.00
C ALA A 184 15.52 14.36 -17.02
N PHE A 185 16.02 14.67 -15.84
CA PHE A 185 15.96 13.81 -14.68
C PHE A 185 14.57 13.96 -14.04
N VAL A 186 13.71 12.96 -14.20
CA VAL A 186 12.31 13.05 -13.85
C VAL A 186 12.07 12.48 -12.45
N VAL A 187 11.72 13.36 -11.54
CA VAL A 187 11.28 13.00 -10.19
C VAL A 187 9.77 13.18 -10.12
N GLY A 188 9.04 12.19 -9.62
CA GLY A 188 7.59 12.32 -9.63
C GLY A 188 6.86 11.61 -8.52
N ARG A 189 5.55 11.75 -8.52
CA ARG A 189 4.66 11.09 -7.57
C ARG A 189 3.25 10.92 -8.12
N ILE A 190 2.66 9.76 -7.84
CA ILE A 190 1.24 9.51 -8.06
C ILE A 190 0.52 9.44 -6.72
N GLY A 191 -0.64 10.07 -6.60
CA GLY A 191 -1.46 10.03 -5.39
C GLY A 191 -2.83 10.63 -5.62
N ARG A 192 -3.75 10.43 -4.67
CA ARG A 192 -5.03 11.13 -4.67
C ARG A 192 -4.83 12.60 -4.30
N ASP A 193 -5.65 13.50 -4.85
CA ASP A 193 -5.61 14.94 -4.61
C ASP A 193 -6.16 15.36 -3.23
N THR A 194 -5.82 14.63 -2.20
CA THR A 194 -6.30 14.88 -0.84
C THR A 194 -5.19 15.40 0.07
N GLY A 195 -5.52 16.30 1.00
CA GLY A 195 -4.60 16.80 2.02
C GLY A 195 -4.04 15.72 2.95
N SER A 196 -4.60 14.50 2.95
CA SER A 196 -4.03 13.36 3.66
C SER A 196 -2.81 12.78 2.95
N LYS A 197 -2.69 12.98 1.64
CA LYS A 197 -1.58 12.49 0.80
C LYS A 197 -0.54 13.58 0.53
N TRP A 198 -0.97 14.82 0.46
CA TRP A 198 -0.14 15.98 0.17
C TRP A 198 -0.16 16.98 1.34
N SER A 199 0.87 17.78 1.45
CA SER A 199 1.00 18.84 2.46
C SER A 199 1.76 20.02 1.88
N ALA A 200 1.66 21.20 2.48
CA ALA A 200 2.41 22.38 2.06
C ALA A 200 3.94 22.15 2.00
N SER A 201 4.47 21.18 2.76
CA SER A 201 5.89 20.83 2.69
C SER A 201 6.30 20.21 1.35
N HIS A 202 5.38 19.66 0.57
CA HIS A 202 5.67 19.16 -0.77
C HIS A 202 5.98 20.30 -1.74
N GLU A 203 5.25 21.38 -1.66
CA GLU A 203 5.47 22.58 -2.48
C GLU A 203 6.88 23.12 -2.27
N GLY A 204 7.30 23.28 -1.01
CA GLY A 204 8.66 23.70 -0.67
C GLY A 204 9.73 22.72 -1.16
N MET A 205 9.50 21.42 -0.97
CA MET A 205 10.42 20.38 -1.40
C MET A 205 10.57 20.31 -2.93
N ILE A 206 9.48 20.47 -3.67
CA ILE A 206 9.49 20.50 -5.14
C ILE A 206 10.23 21.75 -5.63
N ASN A 207 9.95 22.92 -5.04
CA ASN A 207 10.67 24.13 -5.36
C ASN A 207 12.18 24.01 -5.09
N ASP A 208 12.58 23.45 -3.95
CA ASP A 208 13.97 23.18 -3.61
C ASP A 208 14.63 22.20 -4.60
N LEU A 209 13.91 21.14 -5.00
CA LEU A 209 14.37 20.19 -6.02
C LEU A 209 14.68 20.90 -7.34
N LEU A 210 13.71 21.64 -7.88
CA LEU A 210 13.82 22.29 -9.17
C LEU A 210 14.84 23.44 -9.17
N THR A 211 15.08 24.07 -8.01
CA THR A 211 16.13 25.07 -7.83
C THR A 211 17.52 24.44 -7.83
N ARG A 212 17.72 23.34 -7.09
CA ARG A 212 19.04 22.73 -6.87
C ARG A 212 19.51 21.84 -8.02
N LEU A 213 18.56 21.22 -8.73
CA LEU A 213 18.86 20.29 -9.83
C LEU A 213 18.31 20.88 -11.15
N PRO A 214 19.15 21.60 -11.92
CA PRO A 214 18.68 22.28 -13.14
C PRO A 214 18.11 21.38 -14.22
N ARG A 215 18.54 20.11 -14.28
CA ARG A 215 18.01 19.12 -15.23
C ARG A 215 16.75 18.40 -14.71
N ALA A 216 16.40 18.58 -13.44
CA ALA A 216 15.24 17.93 -12.87
C ALA A 216 13.93 18.49 -13.42
N CYS A 217 12.99 17.58 -13.68
CA CYS A 217 11.57 17.88 -13.87
C CYS A 217 10.75 17.15 -12.81
N TRP A 218 9.70 17.80 -12.34
CA TRP A 218 8.68 17.17 -11.51
C TRP A 218 7.52 16.71 -12.37
N LEU A 219 7.09 15.44 -12.16
CA LEU A 219 5.90 14.88 -12.79
C LEU A 219 4.97 14.34 -11.72
N SER A 220 3.75 14.86 -11.62
CA SER A 220 2.74 14.35 -10.69
C SER A 220 1.41 14.01 -11.35
N VAL A 221 0.67 13.10 -10.69
CA VAL A 221 -0.73 12.83 -10.98
C VAL A 221 -1.51 12.93 -9.67
N GLY A 222 -2.50 13.84 -9.63
CA GLY A 222 -3.32 14.09 -8.46
C GLY A 222 -2.66 15.00 -7.42
N PHE A 223 -1.89 16.00 -7.84
CA PHE A 223 -1.48 17.08 -6.96
C PHE A 223 -2.67 18.01 -6.68
N PRO A 224 -2.97 18.34 -5.42
CA PRO A 224 -4.17 19.13 -5.10
C PRO A 224 -4.11 20.55 -5.62
N GLU A 225 -5.25 21.07 -6.01
CA GLU A 225 -5.40 22.49 -6.33
C GLU A 225 -5.05 23.34 -5.10
N SER A 226 -4.10 24.24 -5.26
CA SER A 226 -3.62 25.12 -4.20
C SER A 226 -2.92 26.36 -4.76
N ARG A 227 -2.74 27.38 -3.94
CA ARG A 227 -1.91 28.55 -4.30
C ARG A 227 -0.46 28.12 -4.58
N GLY A 228 0.05 27.12 -3.89
CA GLY A 228 1.38 26.61 -4.09
C GLY A 228 1.52 25.88 -5.44
N ARG A 229 0.50 25.13 -5.87
CA ARG A 229 0.47 24.54 -7.22
C ARG A 229 0.53 25.61 -8.31
N SER A 230 -0.30 26.64 -8.22
CA SER A 230 -0.29 27.76 -9.17
C SER A 230 1.09 28.41 -9.24
N ARG A 231 1.70 28.67 -8.08
CA ARG A 231 3.06 29.23 -8.02
C ARG A 231 4.12 28.32 -8.65
N LEU A 232 4.04 27.00 -8.45
CA LEU A 232 4.98 26.07 -9.07
C LEU A 232 4.84 26.06 -10.59
N LEU A 233 3.61 26.14 -11.13
CA LEU A 233 3.36 26.26 -12.56
C LEU A 233 3.93 27.56 -13.15
N GLU A 234 3.80 28.67 -12.42
CA GLU A 234 4.35 29.98 -12.83
C GLU A 234 5.87 30.03 -12.78
N CYS A 235 6.47 29.49 -11.70
CA CYS A 235 7.92 29.55 -11.50
C CYS A 235 8.70 28.55 -12.35
N TRP A 236 8.10 27.41 -12.70
CA TRP A 236 8.78 26.29 -13.34
C TRP A 236 8.07 25.79 -14.60
N PRO A 237 7.80 26.66 -15.59
CA PRO A 237 7.13 26.28 -16.83
C PRO A 237 7.95 25.19 -17.57
N GLY A 238 7.27 24.11 -17.98
CA GLY A 238 7.90 22.94 -18.63
C GLY A 238 8.76 22.05 -17.74
N ARG A 239 8.96 22.42 -16.46
CA ARG A 239 9.69 21.61 -15.47
C ARG A 239 8.82 21.11 -14.32
N PHE A 240 7.71 21.78 -14.03
CA PHE A 240 6.65 21.28 -13.16
C PHE A 240 5.49 20.82 -14.05
N ILE A 241 5.27 19.52 -14.10
CA ILE A 241 4.25 18.87 -14.93
C ILE A 241 3.29 18.16 -14.00
N ASP A 242 2.03 18.47 -14.09
CA ASP A 242 1.01 17.91 -13.22
C ASP A 242 -0.27 17.58 -13.98
N PHE A 243 -0.80 16.40 -13.69
CA PHE A 243 -2.06 15.89 -14.24
C PHE A 243 -3.09 15.71 -13.13
N PRO A 244 -4.38 15.87 -13.45
CA PRO A 244 -5.45 15.62 -12.48
C PRO A 244 -5.46 14.16 -12.00
N GLU A 245 -6.09 13.93 -10.84
CA GLU A 245 -6.35 12.57 -10.35
C GLU A 245 -7.14 11.76 -11.39
N THR A 246 -6.73 10.52 -11.59
CA THR A 246 -7.40 9.62 -12.53
C THR A 246 -7.49 8.20 -12.01
N ALA A 247 -8.53 7.48 -12.47
CA ALA A 247 -8.70 6.04 -12.31
C ALA A 247 -8.10 5.23 -13.47
N ASP A 248 -7.69 5.89 -14.54
CA ASP A 248 -7.11 5.23 -15.71
C ASP A 248 -5.74 4.63 -15.34
N TYR A 249 -5.76 3.32 -15.14
CA TYR A 249 -4.57 2.59 -14.70
C TYR A 249 -3.48 2.58 -15.78
N GLU A 250 -3.86 2.52 -17.06
CA GLU A 250 -2.90 2.58 -18.16
C GLU A 250 -2.19 3.94 -18.19
N PHE A 251 -2.94 5.03 -18.01
CA PHE A 251 -2.37 6.37 -17.87
C PHE A 251 -1.39 6.46 -16.69
N LEU A 252 -1.76 5.91 -15.52
CA LEU A 252 -0.90 5.91 -14.34
C LEU A 252 0.42 5.17 -14.57
N ILE A 253 0.38 4.00 -15.23
CA ILE A 253 1.60 3.24 -15.57
C ILE A 253 2.44 3.98 -16.61
N LYS A 254 1.82 4.64 -17.59
CA LYS A 254 2.54 5.49 -18.55
C LYS A 254 3.21 6.68 -17.84
N ALA A 255 2.54 7.33 -16.92
CA ALA A 255 3.13 8.41 -16.12
C ALA A 255 4.32 7.90 -15.28
N LEU A 256 4.19 6.75 -14.61
CA LEU A 256 5.29 6.11 -13.88
C LEU A 256 6.48 5.81 -14.80
N SER A 257 6.23 5.29 -16.01
CA SER A 257 7.31 4.97 -16.98
C SER A 257 8.11 6.18 -17.44
N CYS A 258 7.58 7.39 -17.30
CA CYS A 258 8.30 8.64 -17.56
C CYS A 258 9.26 9.04 -16.44
N MET A 259 9.08 8.50 -15.23
CA MET A 259 9.85 8.88 -14.04
C MET A 259 11.19 8.15 -13.96
N ASP A 260 12.20 8.83 -13.43
CA ASP A 260 13.46 8.24 -13.05
C ASP A 260 13.44 7.81 -11.58
N VAL A 261 12.80 8.58 -10.71
CA VAL A 261 12.66 8.32 -9.29
C VAL A 261 11.27 8.75 -8.82
N CYS A 262 10.62 7.89 -8.03
CA CYS A 262 9.42 8.26 -7.29
C CYS A 262 9.80 8.86 -5.94
N LEU A 263 9.24 10.03 -5.62
CA LEU A 263 9.48 10.70 -4.34
C LEU A 263 8.21 10.64 -3.48
N PHE A 264 8.27 9.87 -2.39
CA PHE A 264 7.11 9.57 -1.58
C PHE A 264 7.20 10.11 -0.16
N PHE A 265 6.41 11.13 0.14
CA PHE A 265 6.22 11.64 1.49
C PHE A 265 4.73 11.69 1.81
N SER A 266 4.30 10.99 2.86
CA SER A 266 2.93 11.05 3.35
C SER A 266 2.91 11.70 4.73
N PRO A 267 2.09 12.76 4.97
CA PRO A 267 2.06 13.44 6.27
C PRO A 267 1.66 12.52 7.43
N HIS A 268 0.85 11.51 7.13
CA HIS A 268 0.34 10.55 8.12
C HIS A 268 1.01 9.18 8.03
N GLY A 269 1.99 9.01 7.12
CA GLY A 269 2.52 7.71 6.77
C GLY A 269 1.51 6.83 6.02
N GLU A 270 1.88 5.60 5.78
CA GLU A 270 1.04 4.61 5.12
C GLU A 270 1.09 3.27 5.85
N CYS A 271 -0.03 2.58 5.88
CA CYS A 271 -0.04 1.18 6.33
C CYS A 271 0.61 0.26 5.30
N PHE A 272 0.26 0.50 4.03
CA PHE A 272 0.85 -0.11 2.85
C PHE A 272 0.52 0.80 1.65
N ALA A 273 1.54 1.32 0.96
CA ALA A 273 1.36 2.29 -0.10
C ALA A 273 1.35 1.62 -1.48
N SER A 274 0.17 1.47 -2.09
CA SER A 274 0.03 0.89 -3.44
C SER A 274 0.89 1.61 -4.47
N SER A 275 0.94 2.95 -4.43
CA SER A 275 1.73 3.74 -5.37
C SER A 275 3.25 3.50 -5.26
N ILE A 276 3.76 3.12 -4.08
CA ILE A 276 5.17 2.69 -3.93
C ILE A 276 5.38 1.36 -4.65
N CYS A 277 4.48 0.38 -4.42
CA CYS A 277 4.58 -0.92 -5.10
C CYS A 277 4.49 -0.77 -6.62
N GLU A 278 3.55 0.04 -7.11
CA GLU A 278 3.36 0.32 -8.53
C GLU A 278 4.60 0.96 -9.17
N ALA A 279 5.20 1.95 -8.50
CA ALA A 279 6.44 2.57 -8.96
C ALA A 279 7.58 1.55 -9.03
N ILE A 280 7.83 0.80 -7.96
CA ILE A 280 8.90 -0.19 -7.88
C ILE A 280 8.70 -1.30 -8.91
N CYS A 281 7.48 -1.82 -9.08
CA CYS A 281 7.16 -2.84 -10.09
C CYS A 281 7.33 -2.32 -11.54
N ALA A 282 7.10 -1.04 -11.75
CA ALA A 282 7.37 -0.37 -13.03
C ALA A 282 8.87 -0.12 -13.29
N GLY A 283 9.74 -0.39 -12.31
CA GLY A 283 11.18 -0.13 -12.38
C GLY A 283 11.55 1.30 -12.01
N VAL A 284 10.70 1.99 -11.24
CA VAL A 284 10.95 3.34 -10.74
C VAL A 284 11.33 3.25 -9.26
N PRO A 285 12.63 3.40 -8.93
CA PRO A 285 13.06 3.37 -7.54
C PRO A 285 12.41 4.48 -6.73
N THR A 286 12.11 4.20 -5.47
CA THR A 286 11.37 5.13 -4.62
C THR A 286 12.22 5.67 -3.49
N ILE A 287 12.24 6.99 -3.32
CA ILE A 287 12.75 7.64 -2.11
C ILE A 287 11.56 7.98 -1.21
N ALA A 288 11.49 7.35 -0.05
CA ALA A 288 10.36 7.51 0.86
C ALA A 288 10.75 8.10 2.21
N GLY A 289 9.94 9.04 2.70
CA GLY A 289 10.07 9.60 4.05
C GLY A 289 9.61 8.61 5.12
N CYS A 290 10.44 8.37 6.12
CA CYS A 290 10.10 7.56 7.28
C CYS A 290 9.20 8.35 8.25
N THR A 291 8.14 7.71 8.75
CA THR A 291 7.12 8.32 9.64
C THR A 291 6.95 7.53 10.94
N PRO A 292 7.98 7.44 11.79
CA PRO A 292 8.06 6.46 12.89
C PRO A 292 6.99 6.60 13.96
N VAL A 293 6.34 7.76 14.08
CA VAL A 293 5.26 8.02 15.05
C VAL A 293 3.85 7.93 14.45
N ASN A 294 3.77 7.60 13.17
CA ASN A 294 2.52 7.40 12.41
C ASN A 294 2.51 6.00 11.79
N ASP A 295 1.68 5.79 10.78
CA ASP A 295 1.79 4.61 9.94
C ASP A 295 3.13 4.64 9.18
N ASN A 296 3.85 3.54 9.13
CA ASN A 296 5.23 3.49 8.62
C ASN A 296 5.48 2.26 7.70
N GLY A 297 4.46 1.81 6.98
CA GLY A 297 4.51 0.63 6.09
C GLY A 297 5.46 0.81 4.90
N GLN A 298 5.78 2.05 4.50
CA GLN A 298 6.80 2.29 3.48
C GLN A 298 8.16 1.69 3.84
N THR A 299 8.41 1.40 5.11
CA THR A 299 9.66 0.78 5.58
C THR A 299 9.82 -0.68 5.14
N GLU A 300 8.73 -1.40 4.88
CA GLU A 300 8.79 -2.75 4.32
C GLU A 300 8.94 -2.76 2.79
N GLN A 301 8.46 -1.69 2.13
CA GLN A 301 8.40 -1.60 0.68
C GLN A 301 9.69 -1.03 0.06
N VAL A 302 10.34 -0.10 0.78
CA VAL A 302 11.54 0.57 0.29
C VAL A 302 12.78 -0.01 0.95
N LEU A 303 13.56 -0.76 0.20
CA LEU A 303 14.82 -1.38 0.63
C LEU A 303 16.00 -0.58 0.10
N ASP A 304 16.88 -0.12 1.02
CA ASP A 304 18.00 0.74 0.68
C ASP A 304 18.95 0.09 -0.34
N GLY A 305 19.16 0.78 -1.46
CA GLY A 305 20.02 0.32 -2.53
C GLY A 305 19.45 -0.81 -3.40
N VAL A 306 18.19 -1.25 -3.13
CA VAL A 306 17.49 -2.30 -3.91
C VAL A 306 16.27 -1.74 -4.61
N THR A 307 15.31 -1.21 -3.84
CA THR A 307 14.09 -0.62 -4.40
C THR A 307 14.07 0.90 -4.32
N GLY A 308 15.07 1.50 -3.69
CA GLY A 308 15.20 2.94 -3.47
C GLY A 308 15.91 3.26 -2.17
N PHE A 309 15.47 4.31 -1.48
CA PHE A 309 16.05 4.75 -0.22
C PHE A 309 14.98 5.24 0.76
N LEU A 310 15.13 4.85 2.02
CA LEU A 310 14.40 5.48 3.11
C LEU A 310 15.17 6.69 3.62
N VAL A 311 14.46 7.76 3.94
CA VAL A 311 15.05 9.01 4.42
C VAL A 311 14.26 9.56 5.62
N ALA A 312 14.92 10.32 6.49
CA ALA A 312 14.25 10.96 7.61
C ALA A 312 13.48 12.23 7.20
N GLY A 313 13.84 12.86 6.08
CA GLY A 313 13.18 14.08 5.66
C GLY A 313 13.65 14.62 4.29
N PRO A 314 13.07 15.77 3.86
CA PRO A 314 13.28 16.32 2.52
C PRO A 314 14.75 16.60 2.16
N GLN A 315 15.55 17.10 3.08
CA GLN A 315 16.96 17.41 2.78
C GLN A 315 17.80 16.17 2.45
N GLN A 316 17.56 15.06 3.16
CA GLN A 316 18.21 13.79 2.82
C GLN A 316 17.71 13.26 1.46
N ALA A 317 16.42 13.43 1.16
CA ALA A 317 15.88 13.05 -0.14
C ALA A 317 16.54 13.84 -1.28
N LEU A 318 16.67 15.15 -1.14
CA LEU A 318 17.35 16.00 -2.12
C LEU A 318 18.81 15.58 -2.34
N GLY A 319 19.54 15.22 -1.27
CA GLY A 319 20.88 14.67 -1.39
C GLY A 319 20.92 13.35 -2.21
N LYS A 320 19.99 12.42 -1.91
CA LYS A 320 19.90 11.17 -2.68
C LYS A 320 19.51 11.38 -4.15
N LEU A 321 18.64 12.36 -4.42
CA LEU A 321 18.26 12.71 -5.79
C LEU A 321 19.45 13.30 -6.56
N ALA A 322 20.23 14.18 -5.93
CA ALA A 322 21.44 14.72 -6.52
C ALA A 322 22.46 13.61 -6.82
N ASP A 323 22.69 12.69 -5.88
CA ASP A 323 23.59 11.54 -6.09
C ASP A 323 23.16 10.72 -7.32
N LEU A 324 21.85 10.45 -7.48
CA LEU A 324 21.31 9.66 -8.60
C LEU A 324 21.32 10.41 -9.93
N GLU A 325 21.11 11.73 -9.94
CA GLU A 325 21.24 12.55 -11.16
C GLU A 325 22.67 12.56 -11.69
N HIS A 326 23.66 12.59 -10.80
CA HIS A 326 25.09 12.61 -11.16
C HIS A 326 25.66 11.23 -11.50
N ASP A 327 24.96 10.16 -11.12
CA ASP A 327 25.39 8.76 -11.38
C ASP A 327 24.31 7.97 -12.14
N PRO A 328 24.19 8.13 -13.47
CA PRO A 328 23.23 7.42 -14.29
C PRO A 328 23.40 5.90 -14.28
N ALA A 329 24.63 5.40 -14.09
CA ALA A 329 24.91 3.98 -14.03
C ALA A 329 24.30 3.36 -12.77
N ARG A 330 24.47 4.02 -11.62
CA ARG A 330 23.84 3.63 -10.36
C ARG A 330 22.32 3.70 -10.44
N LEU A 331 21.77 4.76 -11.04
CA LEU A 331 20.33 4.88 -11.26
C LEU A 331 19.79 3.72 -12.12
N SER A 332 20.47 3.40 -13.22
CA SER A 332 20.09 2.28 -14.08
C SER A 332 20.11 0.94 -13.35
N ALA A 333 21.16 0.66 -12.59
CA ALA A 333 21.26 -0.55 -11.77
C ALA A 333 20.10 -0.61 -10.73
N LEU A 334 19.79 0.51 -10.09
CA LEU A 334 18.72 0.60 -9.10
C LEU A 334 17.33 0.39 -9.75
N LYS A 335 17.09 0.89 -10.97
CA LYS A 335 15.86 0.63 -11.74
C LYS A 335 15.67 -0.85 -12.03
N VAL A 336 16.75 -1.54 -12.43
CA VAL A 336 16.71 -3.00 -12.71
C VAL A 336 16.39 -3.79 -11.44
N SER A 337 17.10 -3.50 -10.35
CA SER A 337 16.88 -4.21 -9.08
C SER A 337 15.50 -3.93 -8.49
N ALA A 338 15.00 -2.69 -8.56
CA ALA A 338 13.67 -2.32 -8.13
C ALA A 338 12.60 -3.11 -8.89
N LYS A 339 12.68 -3.13 -10.24
CA LYS A 339 11.75 -3.87 -11.08
C LYS A 339 11.75 -5.37 -10.75
N ALA A 340 12.92 -5.97 -10.67
CA ALA A 340 13.06 -7.40 -10.36
C ALA A 340 12.45 -7.73 -8.98
N TYR A 341 12.76 -6.94 -7.96
CA TYR A 341 12.20 -7.12 -6.63
C TYR A 341 10.68 -6.96 -6.62
N GLY A 342 10.15 -5.86 -7.19
CA GLY A 342 8.73 -5.57 -7.19
C GLY A 342 7.92 -6.63 -7.92
N GLN A 343 8.37 -7.05 -9.09
CA GLN A 343 7.69 -8.10 -9.86
C GLN A 343 7.71 -9.46 -9.14
N ASN A 344 8.80 -9.81 -8.48
CA ASN A 344 8.86 -11.03 -7.69
C ASN A 344 7.95 -10.99 -6.45
N ARG A 345 7.74 -9.81 -5.85
CA ARG A 345 7.04 -9.67 -4.57
C ARG A 345 5.56 -9.32 -4.71
N TRP A 346 5.21 -8.45 -5.66
CA TRP A 346 3.87 -7.85 -5.78
C TRP A 346 3.18 -8.09 -7.11
N HIS A 347 3.75 -8.94 -7.97
CA HIS A 347 3.04 -9.36 -9.18
C HIS A 347 1.71 -10.03 -8.81
N VAL A 348 0.66 -9.73 -9.58
CA VAL A 348 -0.70 -10.22 -9.28
C VAL A 348 -0.76 -11.74 -9.12
N ASP A 349 -0.01 -12.49 -9.93
CA ASP A 349 0.04 -13.95 -9.85
C ASP A 349 0.59 -14.39 -8.50
N ARG A 350 1.73 -13.83 -8.10
CA ARG A 350 2.35 -14.17 -6.82
C ARG A 350 1.44 -13.86 -5.63
N VAL A 351 0.87 -12.66 -5.59
CA VAL A 351 -0.05 -12.26 -4.50
C VAL A 351 -1.30 -13.13 -4.48
N CYS A 352 -1.81 -13.49 -5.65
CA CYS A 352 -2.96 -14.40 -5.78
C CYS A 352 -2.64 -15.82 -5.27
N ASP A 353 -1.48 -16.38 -5.66
CA ASP A 353 -1.03 -17.70 -5.23
C ASP A 353 -0.79 -17.76 -3.72
N ASP A 354 -0.15 -16.74 -3.14
CA ASP A 354 0.07 -16.64 -1.71
C ASP A 354 -1.26 -16.59 -0.94
N LEU A 355 -2.23 -15.80 -1.44
CA LEU A 355 -3.54 -15.70 -0.83
C LEU A 355 -4.37 -16.97 -0.95
N LEU A 356 -4.34 -17.64 -2.11
CA LEU A 356 -5.02 -18.92 -2.31
C LEU A 356 -4.39 -20.04 -1.46
N SER A 357 -3.08 -20.03 -1.30
CA SER A 357 -2.36 -20.95 -0.39
C SER A 357 -2.80 -20.74 1.05
N LEU A 358 -2.96 -19.46 1.47
CA LEU A 358 -3.46 -19.13 2.79
C LEU A 358 -4.92 -19.59 2.99
N TYR A 359 -5.80 -19.40 1.99
CA TYR A 359 -7.18 -19.91 2.07
C TYR A 359 -7.24 -21.42 2.23
N LYS A 360 -6.49 -22.17 1.39
CA LYS A 360 -6.42 -23.63 1.49
C LYS A 360 -5.92 -24.07 2.86
N TRP A 361 -4.86 -23.46 3.36
CA TRP A 361 -4.32 -23.77 4.68
C TRP A 361 -5.32 -23.58 5.81
N TYR A 362 -6.16 -22.56 5.74
CA TYR A 362 -7.20 -22.34 6.73
C TYR A 362 -8.40 -23.29 6.58
N LEU A 363 -8.75 -23.69 5.35
CA LEU A 363 -9.82 -24.64 5.08
C LEU A 363 -9.44 -26.08 5.48
N ASP A 364 -8.18 -26.48 5.33
CA ASP A 364 -7.68 -27.82 5.63
C ASP A 364 -7.28 -28.03 7.11
N ASP A 365 -7.84 -27.24 8.04
CA ASP A 365 -7.53 -27.23 9.49
C ASP A 365 -6.04 -27.15 9.84
N ARG A 366 -5.22 -26.64 8.93
CA ARG A 366 -3.79 -26.35 9.11
C ARG A 366 -2.91 -27.57 9.40
N HIS A 367 -3.23 -28.72 8.86
CA HIS A 367 -2.45 -29.95 9.11
C HIS A 367 -0.99 -29.86 8.64
N GLN A 368 -0.70 -29.05 7.61
CA GLN A 368 0.67 -28.76 7.15
C GLN A 368 0.80 -27.27 6.81
N ASN A 369 1.92 -26.66 7.21
CA ASN A 369 2.22 -25.28 6.81
C ASN A 369 2.59 -25.26 5.31
N PRO A 370 1.91 -24.48 4.48
CA PRO A 370 2.38 -24.26 3.11
C PRO A 370 3.70 -23.47 3.12
N PRO A 371 4.52 -23.58 2.07
CA PRO A 371 5.81 -22.85 1.97
C PRO A 371 5.68 -21.35 2.20
N TYR A 372 4.55 -20.77 1.82
CA TYR A 372 4.27 -19.34 2.07
C TYR A 372 4.19 -19.00 3.57
N VAL A 373 3.64 -19.88 4.40
CA VAL A 373 3.53 -19.61 5.86
C VAL A 373 4.90 -19.66 6.53
N ASP A 374 5.78 -20.55 6.09
CA ASP A 374 7.15 -20.60 6.60
C ASP A 374 7.95 -19.39 6.15
N LEU A 375 7.85 -18.98 4.88
CA LEU A 375 8.42 -17.74 4.37
C LEU A 375 7.92 -16.51 5.16
N MET A 376 6.62 -16.43 5.42
CA MET A 376 6.01 -15.35 6.20
C MET A 376 6.59 -15.27 7.61
N ARG A 377 6.89 -16.39 8.26
CA ARG A 377 7.55 -16.40 9.58
C ARG A 377 8.97 -15.86 9.52
N GLU A 378 9.76 -16.35 8.57
CA GLU A 378 11.15 -15.93 8.38
C GLU A 378 11.24 -14.43 8.10
N GLU A 379 10.42 -13.91 7.18
CA GLU A 379 10.35 -12.49 6.86
C GLU A 379 9.95 -11.66 8.07
N HIS A 380 8.93 -12.08 8.81
CA HIS A 380 8.51 -11.39 10.01
C HIS A 380 9.61 -11.32 11.06
N HIS A 381 10.33 -12.41 11.32
CA HIS A 381 11.44 -12.42 12.27
C HIS A 381 12.55 -11.44 11.84
N ALA A 382 12.91 -11.44 10.56
CA ALA A 382 13.91 -10.52 10.00
C ALA A 382 13.45 -9.05 10.13
N PHE A 383 12.20 -8.76 9.78
CA PHE A 383 11.63 -7.42 9.90
C PHE A 383 11.57 -6.95 11.35
N ALA A 384 11.01 -7.75 12.25
CA ALA A 384 10.88 -7.41 13.67
C ALA A 384 12.24 -7.10 14.32
N HIS A 385 13.29 -7.83 13.92
CA HIS A 385 14.65 -7.62 14.41
C HIS A 385 15.28 -6.33 13.87
N THR A 386 15.03 -5.98 12.62
CA THR A 386 15.72 -4.87 11.92
C THR A 386 14.96 -3.55 11.96
N TYR A 387 13.63 -3.57 12.05
CA TYR A 387 12.74 -2.41 11.90
C TYR A 387 13.15 -1.21 12.76
N LYS A 388 13.30 -1.40 14.08
CA LYS A 388 13.64 -0.30 15.00
C LYS A 388 15.04 0.26 14.74
N ARG A 389 16.02 -0.64 14.55
CA ARG A 389 17.41 -0.24 14.28
C ARG A 389 17.48 0.59 12.99
N ARG A 390 16.84 0.12 11.94
CA ARG A 390 16.78 0.81 10.66
C ARG A 390 16.10 2.18 10.78
N THR A 391 14.94 2.24 11.43
CA THR A 391 14.22 3.50 11.66
C THR A 391 15.08 4.52 12.43
N LEU A 392 15.77 4.09 13.48
CA LEU A 392 16.63 4.96 14.30
C LEU A 392 17.89 5.41 13.55
N SER A 393 18.48 4.56 12.72
CA SER A 393 19.69 4.92 11.96
C SER A 393 19.44 6.02 10.92
N LEU A 394 18.23 6.09 10.38
CA LEU A 394 17.85 7.11 9.39
C LEU A 394 17.78 8.51 9.99
N MET A 395 17.49 8.63 11.27
CA MET A 395 17.16 9.90 11.90
C MET A 395 18.39 10.77 12.25
N SER A 396 19.61 10.32 11.96
CA SER A 396 20.87 11.05 12.23
C SER A 396 20.93 11.68 13.63
N LEU A 397 20.42 10.96 14.62
CA LEU A 397 20.22 11.45 15.98
C LEU A 397 21.50 11.37 16.81
N GLY A 398 21.72 12.37 17.66
CA GLY A 398 22.69 12.29 18.76
C GLY A 398 22.32 11.16 19.76
N PRO A 399 23.26 10.77 20.65
CA PRO A 399 23.04 9.64 21.58
C PRO A 399 21.78 9.79 22.44
N PHE A 400 21.54 10.98 22.98
CA PHE A 400 20.37 11.26 23.82
C PHE A 400 19.05 11.19 23.04
N ASP A 401 19.03 11.73 21.81
CA ASP A 401 17.86 11.68 20.96
C ASP A 401 17.55 10.24 20.50
N ARG A 402 18.57 9.41 20.23
CA ARG A 402 18.38 7.99 19.94
C ARG A 402 17.68 7.26 21.08
N ILE A 403 18.09 7.53 22.33
CA ILE A 403 17.44 6.95 23.51
C ILE A 403 15.99 7.41 23.61
N ARG A 404 15.74 8.72 23.47
CA ARG A 404 14.38 9.29 23.47
C ARG A 404 13.50 8.67 22.39
N TRP A 405 14.01 8.55 21.16
CA TRP A 405 13.29 7.94 20.06
C TRP A 405 13.08 6.44 20.22
N PHE A 406 14.02 5.73 20.81
CA PHE A 406 13.83 4.32 21.17
C PHE A 406 12.65 4.13 22.12
N PHE A 407 12.55 4.95 23.16
CA PHE A 407 11.39 4.92 24.06
C PHE A 407 10.09 5.34 23.36
N LEU A 408 10.14 6.37 22.52
CA LEU A 408 8.97 6.84 21.78
C LEU A 408 8.44 5.76 20.83
N LEU A 409 9.31 5.07 20.09
CA LEU A 409 8.91 3.97 19.21
C LEU A 409 8.28 2.82 20.00
N ASN A 410 8.85 2.47 21.15
CA ASN A 410 8.24 1.46 22.02
C ASN A 410 6.87 1.92 22.57
N ALA A 411 6.72 3.21 22.88
CA ALA A 411 5.44 3.77 23.35
C ALA A 411 4.37 3.74 22.25
N VAL A 412 4.72 4.11 21.02
CA VAL A 412 3.80 4.08 19.86
C VAL A 412 3.36 2.65 19.53
N GLU A 413 4.20 1.66 19.78
CA GLU A 413 3.85 0.25 19.66
C GLU A 413 2.87 -0.25 20.74
N THR A 414 2.55 0.58 21.72
CA THR A 414 1.52 0.28 22.71
C THR A 414 0.21 0.92 22.27
N TRP A 415 -0.80 0.10 21.96
CA TRP A 415 -2.11 0.58 21.44
C TRP A 415 -2.74 1.69 22.28
N TYR A 416 -2.62 1.60 23.60
CA TYR A 416 -3.16 2.61 24.50
C TYR A 416 -2.49 3.98 24.29
N LEU A 417 -1.16 4.01 24.26
CA LEU A 417 -0.40 5.25 24.08
C LEU A 417 -0.56 5.83 22.66
N PHE A 418 -0.74 4.97 21.66
CA PHE A 418 -1.09 5.39 20.32
C PHE A 418 -2.44 6.13 20.27
N LYS A 419 -3.47 5.61 20.95
CA LYS A 419 -4.77 6.29 21.08
C LYS A 419 -4.65 7.66 21.76
N VAL A 420 -3.92 7.73 22.87
CA VAL A 420 -3.69 8.98 23.60
C VAL A 420 -2.94 10.00 22.73
N GLY A 421 -1.90 9.57 22.02
CA GLY A 421 -1.14 10.42 21.11
C GLY A 421 -2.01 11.00 19.99
N ARG A 422 -2.88 10.20 19.39
CA ARG A 422 -3.84 10.68 18.38
C ARG A 422 -4.86 11.67 18.96
N PHE A 423 -5.38 11.40 20.14
CA PHE A 423 -6.31 12.31 20.82
C PHE A 423 -5.66 13.67 21.10
N LEU A 424 -4.45 13.69 21.62
CA LEU A 424 -3.69 14.92 21.88
C LEU A 424 -3.37 15.69 20.59
N LYS A 425 -3.10 14.98 19.47
CA LYS A 425 -2.88 15.60 18.17
C LYS A 425 -4.14 16.31 17.68
N VAL A 426 -5.31 15.65 17.75
CA VAL A 426 -6.61 16.23 17.38
C VAL A 426 -6.92 17.48 18.21
N LEU A 427 -6.64 17.45 19.51
CA LEU A 427 -6.83 18.63 20.39
C LEU A 427 -5.91 19.79 19.98
N ARG A 428 -4.65 19.53 19.65
CA ARG A 428 -3.71 20.59 19.17
C ARG A 428 -4.13 21.16 17.83
N GLU A 429 -4.65 20.36 16.92
CA GLU A 429 -5.15 20.83 15.61
C GLU A 429 -6.41 21.69 15.77
N LYS A 430 -7.31 21.33 16.70
CA LYS A 430 -8.48 22.15 17.03
C LYS A 430 -8.12 23.46 17.73
N ALA A 431 -7.07 23.49 18.55
CA ALA A 431 -6.61 24.71 19.23
C ALA A 431 -5.83 25.68 18.32
N ARG A 432 -5.43 25.23 17.11
CA ARG A 432 -4.74 26.05 16.10
C ARG A 432 -5.67 26.59 15.02
N ARG A 433 -6.93 26.19 15.01
CA ARG A 433 -8.03 26.74 14.21
C ARG A 433 -8.81 27.80 15.00
#